data_8dbda90c5bcb39fdd8216af0a5f4c6c3
#
_entry.id   8dbda90c5bcb39fdd8216af0a5f4c6c3
#
_cell.length_a   1.000
_cell.length_b   1.000
_cell.length_c   1.000
_cell.angle_alpha   90.00
_cell.angle_beta   90.00
_cell.angle_gamma   90.00
#
_symmetry.space_group_name_H-M   'P 1'
#
loop_
_entity.id
_entity.type
_entity.pdbx_description
1 polymer ?
#
loop_
_entity_poly.entity_id
_entity_poly.type
_entity_poly.pdbx_seq_one_letter_code
_entity_poly.pdbx_strand_id
1 'polypeptide(L)'
;MENTQKNIEKNLQSSKKHSYNLHSPGVRTYKDSVFCRIFNEKKELLSLYNALNMSHYENPDDLEIITLDNALFLQMKNDVAFLINTNEMCLIEHSSTVCLNYPLRSLLYLAREYEVILEQRNENILKYGLVKIPTPACIVLYNGIEKRPEVEILKLSDAFENQEVEPCLELFVKVLNINDGMNENVLNGCKTLKDYVILISKIRENYNEIGDLAKAIHKAVDYCIDADHLRSFLIRNR
;
A
#
# COMPACT_ATOMS: atom_id res chain seq x y z
N MET A 1 51.11 -4.89 -19.14
CA MET A 1 50.07 -5.33 -18.18
C MET A 1 49.31 -4.17 -17.53
N GLU A 2 49.89 -2.99 -17.37
CA GLU A 2 49.19 -1.83 -16.75
C GLU A 2 48.08 -1.18 -17.62
N ASN A 3 48.15 -1.28 -18.95
CA ASN A 3 47.16 -0.68 -19.82
C ASN A 3 45.85 -1.51 -19.91
N THR A 4 45.88 -2.78 -19.57
CA THR A 4 44.69 -3.65 -19.59
C THR A 4 43.87 -3.48 -18.32
N GLN A 5 44.51 -3.23 -17.18
CA GLN A 5 43.81 -2.94 -15.92
C GLN A 5 43.08 -1.56 -15.94
N LYS A 6 43.71 -0.53 -16.50
CA LYS A 6 43.08 0.79 -16.63
C LYS A 6 41.86 0.79 -17.58
N ASN A 7 41.83 -0.08 -18.58
CA ASN A 7 40.67 -0.22 -19.47
C ASN A 7 39.53 -1.02 -18.80
N ILE A 8 39.83 -1.98 -17.94
CA ILE A 8 38.83 -2.73 -17.16
C ILE A 8 38.20 -1.83 -16.09
N GLU A 9 39.00 -0.99 -15.41
CA GLU A 9 38.49 -0.03 -14.44
C GLU A 9 37.64 1.08 -15.08
N LYS A 10 37.99 1.58 -16.29
CA LYS A 10 37.18 2.51 -17.04
C LYS A 10 35.86 1.92 -17.51
N ASN A 11 35.83 0.66 -17.91
CA ASN A 11 34.60 -0.03 -18.33
C ASN A 11 33.72 -0.41 -17.12
N LEU A 12 34.31 -0.67 -15.94
CA LEU A 12 33.58 -0.87 -14.67
C LEU A 12 33.02 0.44 -14.10
N GLN A 13 33.67 1.59 -14.36
CA GLN A 13 33.14 2.90 -13.98
C GLN A 13 32.09 3.44 -14.94
N SER A 14 32.10 3.04 -16.21
CA SER A 14 31.02 3.41 -17.17
C SER A 14 29.76 2.58 -17.01
N SER A 15 29.84 1.35 -16.51
CA SER A 15 28.66 0.52 -16.21
C SER A 15 28.02 0.82 -14.84
N LYS A 16 28.67 1.63 -13.98
CA LYS A 16 28.10 2.12 -12.70
C LYS A 16 27.31 3.43 -12.81
N LYS A 17 27.20 4.02 -13.98
CA LYS A 17 26.28 5.14 -14.22
C LYS A 17 24.99 4.57 -14.81
N HIS A 18 23.95 4.53 -13.99
CA HIS A 18 22.50 4.45 -14.22
C HIS A 18 21.78 3.36 -13.42
N SER A 19 22.20 3.08 -12.19
CA SER A 19 21.24 2.59 -11.19
C SER A 19 20.69 3.80 -10.45
N TYR A 20 19.81 4.57 -11.10
CA TYR A 20 19.07 5.61 -10.42
C TYR A 20 18.15 4.95 -9.39
N ASN A 21 18.37 5.32 -8.13
CA ASN A 21 17.57 4.92 -6.97
C ASN A 21 16.12 5.34 -7.17
N LEU A 22 15.26 4.44 -7.70
CA LEU A 22 13.80 4.55 -7.62
C LEU A 22 13.31 4.58 -6.16
N HIS A 23 14.21 4.42 -5.21
CA HIS A 23 14.03 4.62 -3.78
C HIS A 23 14.32 6.05 -3.30
N SER A 24 14.44 7.04 -4.20
CA SER A 24 14.57 8.43 -3.76
C SER A 24 13.34 8.83 -2.95
N PRO A 25 13.51 9.54 -1.82
CA PRO A 25 12.39 9.94 -0.94
C PRO A 25 11.24 10.62 -1.69
N GLY A 26 11.52 11.41 -2.72
CA GLY A 26 10.50 12.12 -3.52
C GLY A 26 9.58 11.19 -4.33
N VAL A 27 10.07 10.07 -4.88
CA VAL A 27 9.24 9.13 -5.67
C VAL A 27 8.32 8.33 -4.74
N ARG A 28 8.79 7.98 -3.56
CA ARG A 28 8.03 7.23 -2.56
C ARG A 28 6.86 8.05 -2.03
N THR A 29 7.12 9.28 -1.60
CA THR A 29 6.10 10.19 -1.06
C THR A 29 5.00 10.53 -2.06
N TYR A 30 5.33 10.63 -3.37
CA TYR A 30 4.35 10.90 -4.41
C TYR A 30 3.33 9.77 -4.57
N LYS A 31 3.77 8.51 -4.65
CA LYS A 31 2.88 7.36 -4.84
C LYS A 31 1.91 7.19 -3.68
N ASP A 32 2.43 7.23 -2.46
CA ASP A 32 1.64 7.07 -1.25
C ASP A 32 0.59 8.18 -1.16
N SER A 33 0.96 9.44 -1.49
CA SER A 33 0.02 10.56 -1.46
C SER A 33 -1.08 10.47 -2.52
N VAL A 34 -0.79 9.97 -3.73
CA VAL A 34 -1.81 9.79 -4.79
C VAL A 34 -2.75 8.66 -4.44
N PHE A 35 -2.24 7.51 -3.97
CA PHE A 35 -3.05 6.39 -3.53
C PHE A 35 -4.03 6.80 -2.43
N CYS A 36 -3.53 7.42 -1.36
CA CYS A 36 -4.36 7.90 -0.25
C CYS A 36 -5.44 8.90 -0.72
N ARG A 37 -5.10 9.83 -1.62
CA ARG A 37 -6.08 10.81 -2.14
C ARG A 37 -7.20 10.15 -2.94
N ILE A 38 -6.88 9.14 -3.75
CA ILE A 38 -7.87 8.40 -4.54
C ILE A 38 -8.81 7.63 -3.60
N PHE A 39 -8.23 6.83 -2.71
CA PHE A 39 -8.99 5.90 -1.87
C PHE A 39 -9.49 6.51 -0.56
N ASN A 40 -9.30 7.81 -0.33
CA ASN A 40 -10.02 8.55 0.70
C ASN A 40 -11.47 8.92 0.28
N GLU A 41 -11.82 8.74 -0.99
CA GLU A 41 -13.21 8.82 -1.45
C GLU A 41 -13.93 7.50 -1.16
N LYS A 42 -14.98 7.51 -0.32
CA LYS A 42 -15.70 6.30 0.14
C LYS A 42 -16.15 5.38 -1.01
N LYS A 43 -16.59 5.95 -2.13
CA LYS A 43 -17.00 5.19 -3.31
C LYS A 43 -15.85 4.36 -3.90
N GLU A 44 -14.68 4.97 -4.04
CA GLU A 44 -13.51 4.31 -4.58
C GLU A 44 -12.96 3.27 -3.60
N LEU A 45 -13.01 3.59 -2.31
CA LEU A 45 -12.63 2.68 -1.25
C LEU A 45 -13.55 1.45 -1.18
N LEU A 46 -14.86 1.63 -1.35
CA LEU A 46 -15.82 0.52 -1.40
C LEU A 46 -15.58 -0.38 -2.60
N SER A 47 -15.27 0.21 -3.77
CA SER A 47 -14.89 -0.55 -4.96
C SER A 47 -13.63 -1.39 -4.73
N LEU A 48 -12.63 -0.81 -4.06
CA LEU A 48 -11.41 -1.53 -3.67
C LEU A 48 -11.71 -2.67 -2.70
N TYR A 49 -12.48 -2.40 -1.64
CA TYR A 49 -12.88 -3.41 -0.68
C TYR A 49 -13.62 -4.58 -1.34
N ASN A 50 -14.58 -4.29 -2.20
CA ASN A 50 -15.32 -5.30 -2.94
C ASN A 50 -14.40 -6.18 -3.80
N ALA A 51 -13.44 -5.57 -4.49
CA ALA A 51 -12.48 -6.29 -5.32
C ALA A 51 -11.56 -7.21 -4.49
N LEU A 52 -11.13 -6.75 -3.31
CA LEU A 52 -10.23 -7.51 -2.42
C LEU A 52 -10.93 -8.70 -1.76
N ASN A 53 -12.23 -8.59 -1.47
CA ASN A 53 -12.99 -9.57 -0.70
C ASN A 53 -14.03 -10.33 -1.56
N MET A 54 -14.10 -10.06 -2.88
CA MET A 54 -15.12 -10.62 -3.78
C MET A 54 -16.54 -10.37 -3.25
N SER A 55 -16.76 -9.19 -2.67
CA SER A 55 -18.04 -8.75 -2.12
C SER A 55 -18.74 -7.76 -3.05
N HIS A 56 -20.00 -7.42 -2.75
CA HIS A 56 -20.84 -6.59 -3.60
C HIS A 56 -21.61 -5.56 -2.76
N TYR A 57 -20.93 -4.84 -1.87
CA TYR A 57 -21.54 -3.72 -1.15
C TYR A 57 -21.81 -2.56 -2.11
N GLU A 58 -22.99 -1.98 -2.03
CA GLU A 58 -23.43 -0.91 -2.95
C GLU A 58 -23.44 0.48 -2.29
N ASN A 59 -23.61 0.52 -0.96
CA ASN A 59 -23.75 1.77 -0.23
C ASN A 59 -22.40 2.23 0.35
N PRO A 60 -21.79 3.34 -0.14
CA PRO A 60 -20.55 3.86 0.41
C PRO A 60 -20.65 4.33 1.89
N ASP A 61 -21.87 4.58 2.38
CA ASP A 61 -22.07 5.00 3.77
C ASP A 61 -21.94 3.83 4.77
N ASP A 62 -21.89 2.58 4.29
CA ASP A 62 -21.51 1.43 5.09
C ASP A 62 -20.05 1.46 5.51
N LEU A 63 -19.24 2.35 4.89
CA LEU A 63 -17.85 2.58 5.24
C LEU A 63 -17.69 3.76 6.21
N GLU A 64 -16.95 3.52 7.27
CA GLU A 64 -16.44 4.55 8.18
C GLU A 64 -14.91 4.60 8.09
N ILE A 65 -14.36 5.71 7.60
CA ILE A 65 -12.91 5.90 7.52
C ILE A 65 -12.40 6.27 8.92
N ILE A 66 -11.46 5.46 9.44
CA ILE A 66 -10.87 5.57 10.77
C ILE A 66 -9.36 5.80 10.67
N THR A 67 -8.93 6.79 9.91
CA THR A 67 -7.48 7.05 9.77
C THR A 67 -6.91 7.69 11.02
N LEU A 68 -5.88 7.09 11.61
CA LEU A 68 -5.14 7.67 12.73
C LEU A 68 -4.40 8.95 12.31
N ASP A 69 -4.95 10.10 12.69
CA ASP A 69 -4.19 11.35 12.70
C ASP A 69 -3.31 11.40 13.95
N ASN A 70 -2.00 11.30 13.75
CA ASN A 70 -0.96 11.48 14.77
C ASN A 70 -0.73 10.35 15.79
N ALA A 71 0.00 9.34 15.39
CA ALA A 71 0.77 8.55 16.33
C ALA A 71 2.00 9.33 16.81
N LEU A 72 1.91 9.97 17.98
CA LEU A 72 2.92 10.87 18.57
C LEU A 72 4.34 10.26 18.69
N PHE A 73 4.48 8.93 18.67
CA PHE A 73 5.76 8.27 18.94
C PHE A 73 6.43 7.59 17.73
N LEU A 74 5.74 7.33 16.60
CA LEU A 74 6.32 6.51 15.54
C LEU A 74 6.30 7.16 14.16
N GLN A 75 5.72 8.34 13.96
CA GLN A 75 5.51 8.96 12.64
C GLN A 75 4.91 7.97 11.61
N MET A 76 4.16 6.96 12.11
CA MET A 76 3.56 5.93 11.30
C MET A 76 2.15 6.38 10.92
N LYS A 77 1.93 6.54 9.63
CA LYS A 77 0.61 6.75 9.03
C LYS A 77 0.22 5.49 8.29
N ASN A 78 -1.00 4.99 8.52
CA ASN A 78 -1.62 4.04 7.59
C ASN A 78 -2.03 4.79 6.34
N ASP A 79 -1.95 4.13 5.20
CA ASP A 79 -2.44 4.75 3.98
C ASP A 79 -3.97 4.89 4.03
N VAL A 80 -4.68 3.82 4.35
CA VAL A 80 -6.14 3.83 4.52
C VAL A 80 -6.56 2.82 5.59
N ALA A 81 -7.34 3.26 6.58
CA ALA A 81 -8.00 2.42 7.58
C ALA A 81 -9.49 2.73 7.61
N PHE A 82 -10.33 1.72 7.69
CA PHE A 82 -11.77 1.88 7.70
C PHE A 82 -12.51 0.71 8.37
N LEU A 83 -13.70 1.01 8.87
CA LEU A 83 -14.68 0.00 9.27
C LEU A 83 -15.69 -0.21 8.15
N ILE A 84 -16.15 -1.44 7.99
CA ILE A 84 -17.33 -1.75 7.18
C ILE A 84 -18.40 -2.39 8.05
N ASN A 85 -19.62 -1.90 7.96
CA ASN A 85 -20.76 -2.32 8.78
C ASN A 85 -20.44 -2.43 10.29
N THR A 86 -19.48 -1.67 10.78
CA THR A 86 -19.04 -1.61 12.19
C THR A 86 -18.47 -2.91 12.76
N ASN A 87 -18.38 -3.99 12.00
CA ASN A 87 -17.96 -5.32 12.47
C ASN A 87 -16.69 -5.87 11.78
N GLU A 88 -16.22 -5.23 10.73
CA GLU A 88 -14.93 -5.53 10.11
C GLU A 88 -14.07 -4.27 10.06
N MET A 89 -12.78 -4.41 10.34
CA MET A 89 -11.79 -3.34 10.27
C MET A 89 -10.72 -3.72 9.26
N CYS A 90 -10.57 -2.91 8.22
CA CYS A 90 -9.60 -3.14 7.17
C CYS A 90 -8.49 -2.11 7.21
N LEU A 91 -7.24 -2.57 7.30
CA LEU A 91 -6.04 -1.76 7.16
C LEU A 91 -5.42 -2.06 5.80
N ILE A 92 -5.37 -1.06 4.92
CA ILE A 92 -4.72 -1.18 3.62
C ILE A 92 -3.51 -0.25 3.58
N GLU A 93 -2.36 -0.81 3.30
CA GLU A 93 -1.14 -0.07 2.99
C GLU A 93 -0.75 -0.25 1.54
N HIS A 94 -0.33 0.84 0.89
CA HIS A 94 0.27 0.79 -0.44
C HIS A 94 1.79 0.91 -0.30
N SER A 95 2.54 0.05 -0.98
CA SER A 95 4.01 0.09 -0.88
C SER A 95 4.73 -0.28 -2.17
N SER A 96 5.81 0.42 -2.44
CA SER A 96 6.78 0.06 -3.48
C SER A 96 7.93 -0.81 -2.98
N THR A 97 7.97 -1.11 -1.67
CA THR A 97 8.95 -2.02 -1.04
C THR A 97 8.23 -2.93 -0.07
N VAL A 98 8.67 -4.18 0.05
CA VAL A 98 8.13 -5.06 1.10
C VAL A 98 8.95 -4.86 2.37
N CYS A 99 8.24 -4.51 3.45
CA CYS A 99 8.82 -4.38 4.78
C CYS A 99 8.38 -5.57 5.63
N LEU A 100 9.31 -6.38 6.10
CA LEU A 100 8.99 -7.55 6.93
C LEU A 100 8.35 -7.19 8.28
N ASN A 101 8.43 -5.92 8.68
CA ASN A 101 7.81 -5.42 9.90
C ASN A 101 6.32 -5.04 9.76
N TYR A 102 5.68 -5.29 8.62
CA TYR A 102 4.25 -5.01 8.47
C TYR A 102 3.38 -5.68 9.54
N PRO A 103 3.59 -6.96 9.94
CA PRO A 103 2.79 -7.57 10.99
C PRO A 103 2.91 -6.84 12.33
N LEU A 104 4.12 -6.47 12.73
CA LEU A 104 4.34 -5.70 13.97
C LEU A 104 3.70 -4.30 13.90
N ARG A 105 3.82 -3.61 12.77
CA ARG A 105 3.18 -2.31 12.55
C ARG A 105 1.66 -2.43 12.62
N SER A 106 1.08 -3.42 11.92
CA SER A 106 -0.36 -3.68 11.92
C SER A 106 -0.88 -3.98 13.33
N LEU A 107 -0.15 -4.77 14.14
CA LEU A 107 -0.52 -5.02 15.54
C LEU A 107 -0.65 -3.72 16.34
N LEU A 108 0.34 -2.82 16.22
CA LEU A 108 0.34 -1.55 16.91
C LEU A 108 -0.80 -0.62 16.46
N TYR A 109 -1.15 -0.64 15.17
CA TYR A 109 -2.29 0.10 14.64
C TYR A 109 -3.61 -0.46 15.14
N LEU A 110 -3.80 -1.77 15.03
CA LEU A 110 -5.01 -2.44 15.48
C LEU A 110 -5.28 -2.19 16.97
N ALA A 111 -4.25 -2.27 17.81
CA ALA A 111 -4.39 -2.03 19.23
C ALA A 111 -4.94 -0.62 19.52
N ARG A 112 -4.43 0.40 18.82
CA ARG A 112 -4.90 1.79 18.99
C ARG A 112 -6.30 2.01 18.47
N GLU A 113 -6.62 1.46 17.29
CA GLU A 113 -7.98 1.57 16.74
C GLU A 113 -8.99 0.89 17.66
N TYR A 114 -8.64 -0.25 18.25
CA TYR A 114 -9.52 -0.90 19.23
C TYR A 114 -9.69 -0.06 20.50
N GLU A 115 -8.66 0.62 20.99
CA GLU A 115 -8.82 1.57 22.11
C GLU A 115 -9.84 2.66 21.77
N VAL A 116 -9.70 3.31 20.61
CA VAL A 116 -10.63 4.35 20.16
C VAL A 116 -12.05 3.81 19.99
N ILE A 117 -12.22 2.64 19.36
CA ILE A 117 -13.53 2.01 19.17
C ILE A 117 -14.21 1.68 20.50
N LEU A 118 -13.45 1.15 21.46
CA LEU A 118 -13.96 0.83 22.79
C LEU A 118 -14.41 2.08 23.55
N GLU A 119 -13.63 3.16 23.47
CA GLU A 119 -13.99 4.46 24.04
C GLU A 119 -15.25 5.04 23.41
N GLN A 120 -15.34 5.06 22.09
CA GLN A 120 -16.52 5.56 21.34
C GLN A 120 -17.79 4.76 21.66
N ARG A 121 -17.65 3.44 21.83
CA ARG A 121 -18.78 2.56 22.21
C ARG A 121 -19.09 2.58 23.71
N ASN A 122 -18.32 3.33 24.50
CA ASN A 122 -18.40 3.34 25.96
C ASN A 122 -18.37 1.93 26.57
N GLU A 123 -17.51 1.07 26.01
CA GLU A 123 -17.39 -0.33 26.44
C GLU A 123 -16.38 -0.48 27.58
N ASN A 124 -16.76 -1.25 28.61
CA ASN A 124 -15.89 -1.58 29.73
C ASN A 124 -15.37 -3.01 29.58
N ILE A 125 -14.08 -3.17 29.28
CA ILE A 125 -13.43 -4.47 29.14
C ILE A 125 -13.31 -5.27 30.45
N LEU A 126 -13.55 -4.62 31.58
CA LEU A 126 -13.54 -5.26 32.92
C LEU A 126 -14.90 -5.85 33.30
N LYS A 127 -15.94 -5.70 32.46
CA LYS A 127 -17.26 -6.30 32.71
C LYS A 127 -17.21 -7.84 32.51
N TYR A 128 -18.15 -8.57 33.10
CA TYR A 128 -18.22 -10.01 32.97
C TYR A 128 -18.58 -10.51 31.54
N GLY A 129 -19.29 -9.69 30.77
CA GLY A 129 -19.70 -10.05 29.41
C GLY A 129 -18.55 -9.89 28.39
N LEU A 130 -18.53 -10.77 27.38
CA LEU A 130 -17.58 -10.63 26.27
C LEU A 130 -17.83 -9.32 25.50
N VAL A 131 -16.82 -8.48 25.37
CA VAL A 131 -16.82 -7.33 24.48
C VAL A 131 -16.43 -7.77 23.09
N LYS A 132 -17.28 -7.52 22.11
CA LYS A 132 -16.99 -7.83 20.70
C LYS A 132 -16.37 -6.62 20.03
N ILE A 133 -15.30 -6.89 19.27
CA ILE A 133 -14.57 -5.90 18.48
C ILE A 133 -14.65 -6.27 16.99
N PRO A 134 -14.45 -5.31 16.06
CA PRO A 134 -14.41 -5.60 14.64
C PRO A 134 -13.33 -6.61 14.29
N THR A 135 -13.63 -7.49 13.34
CA THR A 135 -12.65 -8.47 12.83
C THR A 135 -11.61 -7.74 11.97
N PRO A 136 -10.30 -7.88 12.25
CA PRO A 136 -9.29 -7.15 11.52
C PRO A 136 -8.88 -7.88 10.22
N ALA A 137 -8.60 -7.10 9.18
CA ALA A 137 -7.94 -7.53 7.95
C ALA A 137 -6.78 -6.58 7.63
N CYS A 138 -5.56 -7.12 7.46
CA CYS A 138 -4.36 -6.35 7.16
C CYS A 138 -3.86 -6.72 5.76
N ILE A 139 -3.85 -5.75 4.85
CA ILE A 139 -3.52 -5.93 3.45
C ILE A 139 -2.46 -4.92 3.03
N VAL A 140 -1.44 -5.37 2.32
CA VAL A 140 -0.45 -4.52 1.65
C VAL A 140 -0.61 -4.69 0.15
N LEU A 141 -0.83 -3.59 -0.56
CA LEU A 141 -0.84 -3.54 -2.02
C LEU A 141 0.58 -3.20 -2.49
N TYR A 142 1.30 -4.20 -2.97
CA TYR A 142 2.67 -4.04 -3.44
C TYR A 142 2.69 -3.62 -4.91
N ASN A 143 3.27 -2.45 -5.16
CA ASN A 143 3.55 -1.94 -6.50
C ASN A 143 5.01 -1.49 -6.59
N GLY A 144 5.94 -2.42 -6.39
CA GLY A 144 7.38 -2.18 -6.46
C GLY A 144 8.00 -2.70 -7.75
N ILE A 145 9.32 -2.54 -7.88
CA ILE A 145 10.10 -3.01 -9.03
C ILE A 145 10.75 -4.38 -8.77
N GLU A 146 10.87 -4.79 -7.50
CA GLU A 146 11.40 -6.09 -7.17
C GLU A 146 10.42 -7.19 -7.57
N LYS A 147 10.95 -8.28 -8.12
CA LYS A 147 10.11 -9.43 -8.48
C LYS A 147 9.62 -10.12 -7.21
N ARG A 148 8.32 -10.12 -7.01
CA ARG A 148 7.66 -10.74 -5.86
C ARG A 148 6.56 -11.68 -6.32
N PRO A 149 6.18 -12.69 -5.49
CA PRO A 149 5.05 -13.55 -5.80
C PRO A 149 3.75 -12.75 -5.92
N GLU A 150 2.76 -13.34 -6.53
CA GLU A 150 1.44 -12.72 -6.69
C GLU A 150 0.79 -12.44 -5.34
N VAL A 151 0.91 -13.39 -4.40
CA VAL A 151 0.43 -13.29 -3.02
C VAL A 151 1.52 -13.77 -2.07
N GLU A 152 1.74 -13.02 -1.00
CA GLU A 152 2.66 -13.38 0.08
C GLU A 152 1.96 -13.15 1.43
N ILE A 153 2.20 -14.03 2.40
CA ILE A 153 1.69 -13.87 3.77
C ILE A 153 2.88 -13.63 4.70
N LEU A 154 2.87 -12.48 5.37
CA LEU A 154 3.82 -12.15 6.42
C LEU A 154 3.20 -12.49 7.77
N LYS A 155 4.00 -13.01 8.68
CA LYS A 155 3.57 -13.46 10.00
C LYS A 155 4.24 -12.65 11.10
N LEU A 156 3.49 -12.36 12.17
CA LEU A 156 4.04 -11.69 13.34
C LEU A 156 5.05 -12.58 14.07
N SER A 157 4.81 -13.89 14.08
CA SER A 157 5.71 -14.86 14.70
C SER A 157 7.12 -14.82 14.13
N ASP A 158 7.31 -14.44 12.87
CA ASP A 158 8.64 -14.30 12.26
C ASP A 158 9.48 -13.19 12.93
N ALA A 159 8.87 -12.29 13.70
CA ALA A 159 9.54 -11.22 14.42
C ALA A 159 9.88 -11.57 15.88
N PHE A 160 9.43 -12.72 16.39
CA PHE A 160 9.73 -13.10 17.77
C PHE A 160 11.17 -13.64 17.89
N GLU A 161 11.87 -13.25 18.97
CA GLU A 161 13.26 -13.63 19.18
C GLU A 161 13.44 -15.13 19.44
N ASN A 162 12.49 -15.76 20.14
CA ASN A 162 12.54 -17.19 20.41
C ASN A 162 11.54 -17.94 19.52
N GLN A 163 12.05 -18.64 18.52
CA GLN A 163 11.30 -19.41 17.53
C GLN A 163 10.97 -20.85 17.99
N GLU A 164 11.52 -21.28 19.13
CA GLU A 164 11.28 -22.63 19.68
C GLU A 164 10.02 -22.70 20.55
N VAL A 165 9.49 -21.54 20.96
CA VAL A 165 8.28 -21.44 21.80
C VAL A 165 7.10 -21.10 20.92
N GLU A 166 6.01 -21.87 21.04
CA GLU A 166 4.77 -21.57 20.36
C GLU A 166 4.18 -20.25 20.91
N PRO A 167 3.98 -19.22 20.05
CA PRO A 167 3.49 -17.94 20.50
C PRO A 167 2.00 -17.98 20.79
N CYS A 168 1.56 -17.29 21.84
CA CYS A 168 0.13 -17.11 22.15
C CYS A 168 -0.54 -16.01 21.27
N LEU A 169 0.22 -15.32 20.46
CA LEU A 169 -0.25 -14.24 19.58
C LEU A 169 0.29 -14.46 18.15
N GLU A 170 -0.61 -14.44 17.20
CA GLU A 170 -0.27 -14.43 15.77
C GLU A 170 -1.07 -13.38 15.03
N LEU A 171 -0.44 -12.73 14.05
CA LEU A 171 -1.07 -11.80 13.13
C LEU A 171 -0.53 -12.03 11.72
N PHE A 172 -1.42 -12.09 10.75
CA PHE A 172 -1.09 -12.26 9.36
C PHE A 172 -1.32 -10.98 8.58
N VAL A 173 -0.38 -10.62 7.72
CA VAL A 173 -0.53 -9.55 6.74
C VAL A 173 -0.46 -10.14 5.35
N LYS A 174 -1.50 -9.91 4.56
CA LYS A 174 -1.58 -10.36 3.17
C LYS A 174 -0.96 -9.29 2.27
N VAL A 175 0.13 -9.64 1.59
CA VAL A 175 0.75 -8.80 0.57
C VAL A 175 0.26 -9.24 -0.80
N LEU A 176 -0.38 -8.33 -1.53
CA LEU A 176 -0.86 -8.54 -2.89
C LEU A 176 0.01 -7.75 -3.87
N ASN A 177 0.66 -8.45 -4.77
CA ASN A 177 1.39 -7.82 -5.86
C ASN A 177 0.40 -7.32 -6.91
N ILE A 178 0.27 -5.99 -7.03
CA ILE A 178 -0.64 -5.33 -7.98
C ILE A 178 0.07 -4.79 -9.24
N ASN A 179 1.29 -5.28 -9.52
CA ASN A 179 1.93 -4.98 -10.79
C ASN A 179 1.18 -5.63 -11.95
N ASP A 180 1.44 -5.16 -13.16
CA ASP A 180 0.85 -5.68 -14.39
C ASP A 180 1.00 -7.21 -14.51
N GLY A 181 -0.07 -7.90 -14.88
CA GLY A 181 -0.13 -9.36 -14.94
C GLY A 181 -0.26 -10.09 -13.60
N MET A 182 -0.40 -9.36 -12.48
CA MET A 182 -0.56 -9.94 -11.14
C MET A 182 -1.92 -9.56 -10.55
N ASN A 183 -2.55 -10.49 -9.80
CA ASN A 183 -3.86 -10.27 -9.16
C ASN A 183 -4.90 -9.64 -10.09
N GLU A 184 -4.98 -10.11 -11.33
CA GLU A 184 -5.86 -9.59 -12.38
C GLU A 184 -7.34 -9.55 -11.96
N ASN A 185 -7.79 -10.50 -11.12
CA ASN A 185 -9.13 -10.51 -10.57
C ASN A 185 -9.41 -9.27 -9.70
N VAL A 186 -8.44 -8.84 -8.87
CA VAL A 186 -8.55 -7.65 -8.04
C VAL A 186 -8.50 -6.39 -8.91
N LEU A 187 -7.59 -6.33 -9.88
CA LEU A 187 -7.46 -5.19 -10.79
C LEU A 187 -8.71 -5.02 -11.66
N ASN A 188 -9.28 -6.10 -12.14
CA ASN A 188 -10.51 -6.06 -12.96
C ASN A 188 -11.76 -5.77 -12.10
N GLY A 189 -11.74 -6.11 -10.81
CA GLY A 189 -12.79 -5.80 -9.85
C GLY A 189 -12.82 -4.34 -9.39
N CYS A 190 -11.69 -3.62 -9.51
CA CYS A 190 -11.59 -2.21 -9.14
C CYS A 190 -10.91 -1.39 -10.26
N LYS A 191 -11.73 -0.76 -11.12
CA LYS A 191 -11.23 0.07 -12.25
C LYS A 191 -10.25 1.13 -11.78
N THR A 192 -10.54 1.79 -10.67
CA THR A 192 -9.71 2.86 -10.11
C THR A 192 -8.34 2.36 -9.67
N LEU A 193 -8.26 1.15 -9.07
CA LEU A 193 -6.96 0.52 -8.75
C LEU A 193 -6.19 0.16 -10.02
N LYS A 194 -6.87 -0.40 -11.03
CA LYS A 194 -6.26 -0.73 -12.33
C LYS A 194 -5.70 0.51 -13.00
N ASP A 195 -6.48 1.58 -13.06
CA ASP A 195 -6.06 2.86 -13.65
C ASP A 195 -4.86 3.46 -12.88
N TYR A 196 -4.84 3.33 -11.55
CA TYR A 196 -3.70 3.72 -10.72
C TYR A 196 -2.43 2.94 -11.08
N VAL A 197 -2.54 1.62 -11.23
CA VAL A 197 -1.39 0.77 -11.64
C VAL A 197 -0.86 1.20 -13.02
N ILE A 198 -1.74 1.50 -13.97
CA ILE A 198 -1.38 2.01 -15.31
C ILE A 198 -0.62 3.34 -15.19
N LEU A 199 -1.11 4.29 -14.39
CA LEU A 199 -0.43 5.56 -14.16
C LEU A 199 0.98 5.37 -13.62
N ILE A 200 1.15 4.53 -12.60
CA ILE A 200 2.47 4.25 -12.02
C ILE A 200 3.42 3.56 -13.02
N SER A 201 2.89 2.62 -13.81
CA SER A 201 3.66 1.96 -14.86
C SER A 201 4.15 2.96 -15.91
N LYS A 202 3.28 3.86 -16.37
CA LYS A 202 3.62 4.91 -17.35
C LYS A 202 4.63 5.92 -16.81
N ILE A 203 4.54 6.28 -15.53
CA ILE A 203 5.55 7.13 -14.89
C ILE A 203 6.91 6.44 -14.91
N ARG A 204 6.98 5.14 -14.60
CA ARG A 204 8.24 4.37 -14.61
C ARG A 204 8.83 4.26 -16.01
N GLU A 205 8.01 3.91 -17.01
CA GLU A 205 8.43 3.83 -18.42
C GLU A 205 9.03 5.17 -18.86
N ASN A 206 8.30 6.26 -18.71
CA ASN A 206 8.74 7.59 -19.08
C ASN A 206 10.01 8.03 -18.33
N TYR A 207 10.11 7.68 -17.04
CA TYR A 207 11.29 8.03 -16.25
C TYR A 207 12.55 7.29 -16.74
N ASN A 208 12.42 6.03 -17.12
CA ASN A 208 13.54 5.26 -17.71
C ASN A 208 14.01 5.86 -19.05
N GLU A 209 13.10 6.46 -19.83
CA GLU A 209 13.43 7.09 -21.11
C GLU A 209 14.03 8.51 -20.93
N ILE A 210 13.44 9.32 -20.04
CA ILE A 210 13.70 10.77 -19.97
C ILE A 210 14.76 11.10 -18.89
N GLY A 211 14.82 10.32 -17.79
CA GLY A 211 15.68 10.58 -16.63
C GLY A 211 15.26 11.78 -15.75
N ASP A 212 14.13 12.43 -16.08
CA ASP A 212 13.55 13.56 -15.35
C ASP A 212 12.17 13.17 -14.82
N LEU A 213 12.04 13.08 -13.49
CA LEU A 213 10.82 12.62 -12.83
C LEU A 213 9.63 13.54 -13.10
N ALA A 214 9.83 14.85 -13.07
CA ALA A 214 8.73 15.80 -13.26
C ALA A 214 8.17 15.68 -14.69
N LYS A 215 9.03 15.62 -15.69
CA LYS A 215 8.63 15.41 -17.09
C LYS A 215 7.97 14.04 -17.29
N ALA A 216 8.49 12.99 -16.65
CA ALA A 216 7.93 11.65 -16.72
C ALA A 216 6.50 11.60 -16.15
N ILE A 217 6.27 12.28 -15.02
CA ILE A 217 4.95 12.41 -14.41
C ILE A 217 4.00 13.15 -15.35
N HIS A 218 4.39 14.32 -15.87
CA HIS A 218 3.55 15.09 -16.80
C HIS A 218 3.14 14.26 -18.02
N LYS A 219 4.10 13.60 -18.66
CA LYS A 219 3.81 12.74 -19.84
C LYS A 219 2.87 11.58 -19.50
N ALA A 220 3.02 10.97 -18.32
CA ALA A 220 2.14 9.88 -17.87
C ALA A 220 0.74 10.38 -17.53
N VAL A 221 0.62 11.56 -16.91
CA VAL A 221 -0.68 12.19 -16.59
C VAL A 221 -1.43 12.53 -17.89
N ASP A 222 -0.76 13.15 -18.87
CA ASP A 222 -1.37 13.46 -20.16
C ASP A 222 -1.86 12.19 -20.87
N TYR A 223 -1.04 11.14 -20.92
CA TYR A 223 -1.44 9.84 -21.47
C TYR A 223 -2.68 9.27 -20.76
N CYS A 224 -2.70 9.28 -19.43
CA CYS A 224 -3.82 8.73 -18.65
C CYS A 224 -5.11 9.55 -18.85
N ILE A 225 -5.01 10.88 -18.96
CA ILE A 225 -6.15 11.74 -19.26
C ILE A 225 -6.72 11.41 -20.64
N ASP A 226 -5.87 11.27 -21.66
CA ASP A 226 -6.30 10.97 -23.04
C ASP A 226 -6.92 9.58 -23.16
N ALA A 227 -6.38 8.60 -22.44
CA ALA A 227 -6.86 7.22 -22.41
C ALA A 227 -8.01 6.96 -21.41
N ASP A 228 -8.54 7.99 -20.76
CA ASP A 228 -9.62 7.92 -19.75
C ASP A 228 -9.29 7.11 -18.50
N HIS A 229 -7.98 7.04 -18.14
CA HIS A 229 -7.52 6.47 -16.87
C HIS A 229 -7.44 7.55 -15.79
N LEU A 230 -8.18 7.40 -14.69
CA LEU A 230 -8.26 8.38 -13.59
C LEU A 230 -8.54 9.82 -14.06
N ARG A 231 -9.13 10.01 -15.24
CA ARG A 231 -9.25 11.31 -15.92
C ARG A 231 -9.78 12.41 -15.00
N SER A 232 -10.94 12.19 -14.40
CA SER A 232 -11.59 13.19 -13.53
C SER A 232 -10.72 13.55 -12.32
N PHE A 233 -10.04 12.57 -11.73
CA PHE A 233 -9.12 12.78 -10.61
C PHE A 233 -7.90 13.59 -11.04
N LEU A 234 -7.26 13.22 -12.14
CA LEU A 234 -6.05 13.86 -12.64
C LEU A 234 -6.29 15.31 -13.07
N ILE A 235 -7.42 15.60 -13.71
CA ILE A 235 -7.80 16.98 -14.10
C ILE A 235 -7.99 17.86 -12.86
N ARG A 236 -8.62 17.34 -11.81
CA ARG A 236 -8.85 18.10 -10.54
C ARG A 236 -7.57 18.36 -9.74
N ASN A 237 -6.53 17.54 -9.92
CA ASN A 237 -5.31 17.56 -9.10
C ASN A 237 -4.04 17.91 -9.91
N ARG A 238 -4.21 18.46 -11.11
CA ARG A 238 -3.11 18.87 -12.01
C ARG A 238 -2.38 20.13 -11.55
#